data_afd8877e1b56b94cb24da2c21e60af0f
#
_entry.id   afd8877e1b56b94cb24da2c21e60af0f
#
_cell.length_a   1.000
_cell.length_b   1.000
_cell.length_c   1.000
_cell.angle_alpha   90.00
_cell.angle_beta   90.00
_cell.angle_gamma   90.00
#
_symmetry.space_group_name_H-M   'P 1'
#
loop_
_entity.id
_entity.type
_entity.pdbx_description
1 polymer ?
#
loop_
_entity_poly.entity_id
_entity_poly.type
_entity_poly.pdbx_seq_one_letter_code
_entity_poly.pdbx_strand_id
1 'polypeptide(L)'
;MTKFIFVTGGVVSSLGKGIAAASIATILESRGLNVTMLKLDPYINVDPGTMSPFQHGEVFVTDDGAETDLDLGHYERFINATMTRKNSFSAGQVYENVIAKERRGDYLGGTVQVIPHITDEIKRRIHEGAAGYDVAIVEIGGTVGDIESLPFLEAIRQMRSQLGRTNTLFAHLSYVPYIAAAGEIKTKPTQHTVKEMLSIGLQPDILICRMDRILPEDERRKIALFCNVEERAIVGSYDVDSIYECPEMLHNQGIDTIICEQLQLNVKQADLTEWKKIVHAIQNPKHVAKIAMVGKYVDLTESYKSLTEALKHAGIHTQTDVQITYIDSENIEKDGAGCLKEFDAVLVPGGFGSRGVEGKIKAAQFARENGIPYLGICLGMQIALIEYARHVAGLEGANSTEFDLKSPHPVVALIDEWQTEDGSVETRDENADLGGTMRLGAQEVALKPGSLAAKIYGATEIRERHRHRYEVNNHYVPQLEAAGLVIGGVSSGRERLVETIEIPNHPWFFACQFHPEFTSNPRRGHKLFEAFVKAALAHKQ
;
A
#
# COMPACT_ATOMS: atom_id res chain seq x y z
N MET A 1 12.61 -16.09 -21.66
CA MET A 1 11.40 -16.72 -21.07
C MET A 1 11.37 -16.35 -19.61
N THR A 2 10.30 -15.75 -19.12
CA THR A 2 10.16 -15.34 -17.72
C THR A 2 10.24 -16.55 -16.78
N LYS A 3 10.99 -16.43 -15.69
CA LYS A 3 11.08 -17.40 -14.61
C LYS A 3 10.04 -17.07 -13.55
N PHE A 4 9.43 -18.07 -12.95
CA PHE A 4 8.38 -17.88 -11.95
C PHE A 4 8.81 -18.40 -10.58
N ILE A 5 8.63 -17.58 -9.55
CA ILE A 5 8.79 -17.96 -8.16
C ILE A 5 7.41 -17.86 -7.50
N PHE A 6 6.84 -18.98 -7.11
CA PHE A 6 5.56 -19.03 -6.43
C PHE A 6 5.78 -19.04 -4.92
N VAL A 7 5.26 -18.03 -4.23
CA VAL A 7 5.34 -17.90 -2.79
C VAL A 7 4.01 -18.30 -2.17
N THR A 8 4.03 -19.34 -1.35
CA THR A 8 2.84 -19.86 -0.64
C THR A 8 3.08 -19.78 0.87
N GLY A 9 2.03 -19.86 1.66
CA GLY A 9 2.13 -19.90 3.12
C GLY A 9 1.24 -20.94 3.75
N GLY A 10 1.63 -21.39 4.91
CA GLY A 10 0.87 -22.37 5.67
C GLY A 10 0.88 -22.10 7.16
N VAL A 11 0.11 -22.87 7.91
CA VAL A 11 -0.07 -22.83 9.37
C VAL A 11 -1.00 -21.70 9.84
N VAL A 12 -0.65 -20.42 9.57
CA VAL A 12 -1.42 -19.24 9.99
C VAL A 12 -1.33 -18.13 8.94
N SER A 13 -2.29 -17.22 8.95
CA SER A 13 -2.25 -15.97 8.19
C SER A 13 -1.20 -15.00 8.76
N SER A 14 -0.93 -13.90 8.06
CA SER A 14 -0.01 -12.82 8.52
C SER A 14 1.41 -13.26 8.86
N LEU A 15 1.91 -14.34 8.22
CA LEU A 15 3.30 -14.81 8.36
C LEU A 15 4.35 -13.90 7.74
N GLY A 16 3.93 -12.87 6.97
CA GLY A 16 4.83 -12.00 6.24
C GLY A 16 5.23 -12.53 4.86
N LYS A 17 4.31 -13.25 4.16
CA LYS A 17 4.54 -13.70 2.78
C LYS A 17 4.94 -12.55 1.85
N GLY A 18 4.18 -11.43 1.89
CA GLY A 18 4.45 -10.25 1.07
C GLY A 18 5.86 -9.69 1.29
N ILE A 19 6.28 -9.56 2.54
CA ILE A 19 7.62 -9.05 2.89
C ILE A 19 8.73 -10.04 2.44
N ALA A 20 8.54 -11.34 2.64
CA ALA A 20 9.50 -12.34 2.20
C ALA A 20 9.62 -12.37 0.67
N ALA A 21 8.48 -12.33 -0.05
CA ALA A 21 8.42 -12.25 -1.51
C ALA A 21 9.09 -10.97 -2.02
N ALA A 22 8.78 -9.81 -1.44
CA ALA A 22 9.37 -8.53 -1.79
C ALA A 22 10.88 -8.49 -1.50
N SER A 23 11.33 -9.11 -0.40
CA SER A 23 12.76 -9.23 -0.07
C SER A 23 13.51 -10.07 -1.10
N ILE A 24 12.94 -11.20 -1.53
CA ILE A 24 13.50 -12.03 -2.61
C ILE A 24 13.57 -11.20 -3.91
N ALA A 25 12.50 -10.47 -4.24
CA ALA A 25 12.46 -9.59 -5.40
C ALA A 25 13.58 -8.55 -5.37
N THR A 26 13.77 -7.88 -4.24
CA THR A 26 14.86 -6.91 -4.01
C THR A 26 16.24 -7.52 -4.26
N ILE A 27 16.50 -8.69 -3.70
CA ILE A 27 17.79 -9.35 -3.85
C ILE A 27 18.04 -9.71 -5.33
N LEU A 28 17.03 -10.24 -6.03
CA LEU A 28 17.13 -10.58 -7.45
C LEU A 28 17.29 -9.33 -8.33
N GLU A 29 16.59 -8.23 -8.03
CA GLU A 29 16.77 -6.93 -8.69
C GLU A 29 18.20 -6.41 -8.49
N SER A 30 18.78 -6.56 -7.29
CA SER A 30 20.16 -6.16 -7.01
C SER A 30 21.20 -6.98 -7.77
N ARG A 31 20.84 -8.16 -8.25
CA ARG A 31 21.64 -8.97 -9.19
C ARG A 31 21.53 -8.51 -10.65
N GLY A 32 20.71 -7.48 -10.91
CA GLY A 32 20.52 -6.88 -12.23
C GLY A 32 19.40 -7.50 -13.07
N LEU A 33 18.51 -8.29 -12.44
CA LEU A 33 17.31 -8.84 -13.08
C LEU A 33 16.19 -7.81 -13.11
N ASN A 34 15.38 -7.83 -14.16
CA ASN A 34 14.12 -7.12 -14.23
C ASN A 34 13.03 -7.98 -13.58
N VAL A 35 12.54 -7.54 -12.41
CA VAL A 35 11.65 -8.34 -11.55
C VAL A 35 10.29 -7.68 -11.44
N THR A 36 9.23 -8.47 -11.48
CA THR A 36 7.86 -8.05 -11.11
C THR A 36 7.28 -8.94 -10.04
N MET A 37 6.21 -8.46 -9.41
CA MET A 37 5.48 -9.21 -8.39
C MET A 37 3.99 -9.24 -8.72
N LEU A 38 3.34 -10.35 -8.37
CA LEU A 38 1.89 -10.52 -8.52
C LEU A 38 1.28 -11.01 -7.21
N LYS A 39 0.10 -10.49 -6.87
CA LYS A 39 -0.72 -10.92 -5.74
C LYS A 39 -1.96 -11.63 -6.24
N LEU A 40 -2.19 -12.84 -5.74
CA LEU A 40 -3.37 -13.65 -6.02
C LEU A 40 -4.15 -13.84 -4.73
N ASP A 41 -5.35 -13.24 -4.66
CA ASP A 41 -6.17 -13.27 -3.46
C ASP A 41 -7.34 -14.25 -3.59
N PRO A 42 -7.51 -15.20 -2.64
CA PRO A 42 -8.48 -16.26 -2.78
C PRO A 42 -9.93 -15.84 -2.49
N TYR A 43 -10.16 -14.64 -1.97
CA TYR A 43 -11.51 -14.16 -1.67
C TYR A 43 -12.35 -13.92 -2.95
N ILE A 44 -13.69 -13.94 -2.77
CA ILE A 44 -14.67 -13.80 -3.87
C ILE A 44 -15.01 -12.34 -4.19
N ASN A 45 -14.58 -11.38 -3.40
CA ASN A 45 -14.77 -9.97 -3.71
C ASN A 45 -14.11 -9.63 -5.04
N VAL A 46 -14.87 -8.98 -5.93
CA VAL A 46 -14.36 -8.52 -7.24
C VAL A 46 -13.50 -7.29 -7.07
N ASP A 47 -13.92 -6.37 -6.18
CA ASP A 47 -13.26 -5.12 -5.92
C ASP A 47 -12.83 -5.02 -4.44
N PRO A 48 -11.52 -4.95 -4.14
CA PRO A 48 -11.02 -4.74 -2.78
C PRO A 48 -11.42 -3.38 -2.18
N GLY A 49 -11.69 -2.37 -3.00
CA GLY A 49 -12.08 -1.03 -2.56
C GLY A 49 -13.36 -0.98 -1.73
N THR A 50 -14.22 -2.01 -1.84
CA THR A 50 -15.46 -2.15 -1.07
C THR A 50 -15.27 -2.89 0.26
N MET A 51 -14.09 -3.44 0.50
CA MET A 51 -13.81 -4.25 1.70
C MET A 51 -13.52 -3.35 2.91
N SER A 52 -13.87 -3.84 4.10
CA SER A 52 -13.64 -3.11 5.34
C SER A 52 -12.15 -3.01 5.66
N PRO A 53 -11.60 -1.80 5.93
CA PRO A 53 -10.21 -1.64 6.37
C PRO A 53 -9.88 -2.40 7.66
N PHE A 54 -10.88 -2.72 8.48
CA PHE A 54 -10.72 -3.54 9.69
C PHE A 54 -10.33 -4.99 9.40
N GLN A 55 -10.66 -5.51 8.22
CA GLN A 55 -10.38 -6.89 7.83
C GLN A 55 -9.18 -7.03 6.90
N HIS A 56 -8.95 -6.03 6.05
CA HIS A 56 -7.96 -6.11 4.96
C HIS A 56 -6.89 -5.03 5.02
N GLY A 57 -6.96 -4.11 5.99
CA GLY A 57 -6.03 -2.98 6.07
C GLY A 57 -6.31 -1.90 5.02
N GLU A 58 -5.27 -1.20 4.62
CA GLU A 58 -5.32 -0.12 3.64
C GLU A 58 -5.65 -0.63 2.24
N VAL A 59 -6.47 0.13 1.51
CA VAL A 59 -6.64 -0.05 0.06
C VAL A 59 -5.53 0.73 -0.65
N PHE A 60 -4.63 0.02 -1.32
CA PHE A 60 -3.57 0.63 -2.11
C PHE A 60 -4.06 0.90 -3.54
N VAL A 61 -3.70 2.06 -4.10
CA VAL A 61 -4.10 2.44 -5.46
C VAL A 61 -2.89 2.49 -6.37
N THR A 62 -2.98 1.79 -7.50
CA THR A 62 -1.94 1.77 -8.53
C THR A 62 -2.01 2.99 -9.45
N ASP A 63 -0.98 3.22 -10.27
CA ASP A 63 -0.95 4.33 -11.24
C ASP A 63 -2.12 4.29 -12.22
N ASP A 64 -2.54 3.11 -12.66
CA ASP A 64 -3.66 2.91 -13.59
C ASP A 64 -5.04 2.85 -12.90
N GLY A 65 -5.11 3.23 -11.62
CA GLY A 65 -6.34 3.38 -10.86
C GLY A 65 -6.98 2.09 -10.37
N ALA A 66 -6.22 1.00 -10.29
CA ALA A 66 -6.73 -0.20 -9.63
C ALA A 66 -6.66 -0.04 -8.11
N GLU A 67 -7.77 -0.34 -7.43
CA GLU A 67 -7.80 -0.54 -5.98
C GLU A 67 -7.34 -1.97 -5.67
N THR A 68 -6.35 -2.11 -4.79
CA THR A 68 -5.69 -3.39 -4.52
C THR A 68 -5.44 -3.59 -3.04
N ASP A 69 -5.02 -4.80 -2.68
CA ASP A 69 -4.53 -5.12 -1.34
C ASP A 69 -3.25 -4.32 -1.00
N LEU A 70 -3.04 -4.08 0.29
CA LEU A 70 -1.89 -3.34 0.82
C LEU A 70 -0.53 -3.93 0.45
N ASP A 71 -0.47 -5.21 0.09
CA ASP A 71 0.76 -5.90 -0.31
C ASP A 71 1.41 -5.26 -1.56
N LEU A 72 0.61 -4.71 -2.48
CA LEU A 72 1.17 -4.01 -3.65
C LEU A 72 2.00 -2.77 -3.24
N GLY A 73 1.60 -2.11 -2.17
CA GLY A 73 2.39 -1.04 -1.57
C GLY A 73 3.74 -1.54 -1.05
N HIS A 74 3.77 -2.73 -0.41
CA HIS A 74 5.03 -3.35 -0.03
C HIS A 74 5.91 -3.65 -1.25
N TYR A 75 5.33 -4.15 -2.34
CA TYR A 75 6.09 -4.45 -3.55
C TYR A 75 6.76 -3.20 -4.13
N GLU A 76 6.02 -2.10 -4.32
CA GLU A 76 6.58 -0.84 -4.84
C GLU A 76 7.62 -0.19 -3.90
N ARG A 77 7.55 -0.45 -2.60
CA ARG A 77 8.57 0.00 -1.64
C ARG A 77 9.87 -0.80 -1.74
N PHE A 78 9.80 -2.06 -2.14
CA PHE A 78 10.93 -2.97 -2.18
C PHE A 78 11.63 -3.04 -3.54
N ILE A 79 10.90 -2.93 -4.66
CA ILE A 79 11.45 -2.99 -6.02
C ILE A 79 11.17 -1.71 -6.82
N ASN A 80 11.90 -1.50 -7.91
CA ASN A 80 11.72 -0.32 -8.77
C ASN A 80 10.60 -0.47 -9.82
N ALA A 81 9.78 -1.51 -9.72
CA ALA A 81 8.66 -1.71 -10.63
C ALA A 81 7.42 -0.96 -10.14
N THR A 82 6.71 -0.31 -11.06
CA THR A 82 5.39 0.27 -10.79
C THR A 82 4.33 -0.80 -10.98
N MET A 83 3.49 -1.00 -9.97
CA MET A 83 2.40 -1.97 -10.03
C MET A 83 1.20 -1.41 -10.81
N THR A 84 0.49 -2.32 -11.45
CA THR A 84 -0.71 -2.04 -12.25
C THR A 84 -1.81 -3.04 -11.89
N ARG A 85 -3.01 -2.88 -12.44
CA ARG A 85 -4.11 -3.86 -12.30
C ARG A 85 -3.75 -5.28 -12.73
N LYS A 86 -2.68 -5.46 -13.50
CA LYS A 86 -2.19 -6.79 -13.88
C LYS A 86 -1.42 -7.50 -12.78
N ASN A 87 -1.03 -6.77 -11.76
CA ASN A 87 -0.20 -7.27 -10.66
C ASN A 87 -1.03 -7.79 -9.47
N SER A 88 -2.36 -7.59 -9.49
CA SER A 88 -3.26 -8.12 -8.45
C SER A 88 -4.56 -8.59 -9.07
N PHE A 89 -5.05 -9.75 -8.63
CA PHE A 89 -6.40 -10.21 -8.95
C PHE A 89 -6.93 -11.19 -7.90
N SER A 90 -8.24 -11.13 -7.70
CA SER A 90 -8.96 -12.00 -6.78
C SER A 90 -9.57 -13.22 -7.47
N ALA A 91 -9.94 -14.24 -6.68
CA ALA A 91 -10.74 -15.35 -7.17
C ALA A 91 -12.06 -14.84 -7.78
N GLY A 92 -12.70 -13.83 -7.14
CA GLY A 92 -13.93 -13.22 -7.65
C GLY A 92 -13.80 -12.71 -9.07
N GLN A 93 -12.74 -11.94 -9.37
CA GLN A 93 -12.47 -11.45 -10.74
C GLN A 93 -12.24 -12.57 -11.75
N VAL A 94 -11.58 -13.66 -11.33
CA VAL A 94 -11.36 -14.84 -12.20
C VAL A 94 -12.69 -15.52 -12.53
N TYR A 95 -13.52 -15.79 -11.52
CA TYR A 95 -14.82 -16.41 -11.69
C TYR A 95 -15.77 -15.54 -12.50
N GLU A 96 -15.86 -14.25 -12.21
CA GLU A 96 -16.67 -13.28 -12.96
C GLU A 96 -16.31 -13.31 -14.44
N ASN A 97 -15.03 -13.26 -14.79
CA ASN A 97 -14.56 -13.29 -16.18
C ASN A 97 -14.96 -14.60 -16.89
N VAL A 98 -14.77 -15.75 -16.23
CA VAL A 98 -15.12 -17.05 -16.81
C VAL A 98 -16.64 -17.19 -16.97
N ILE A 99 -17.44 -16.76 -16.00
CA ILE A 99 -18.90 -16.75 -16.08
C ILE A 99 -19.37 -15.81 -17.20
N ALA A 100 -18.77 -14.60 -17.30
CA ALA A 100 -19.11 -13.67 -18.39
C ALA A 100 -18.80 -14.28 -19.79
N LYS A 101 -17.68 -14.99 -19.94
CA LYS A 101 -17.36 -15.73 -21.17
C LYS A 101 -18.37 -16.83 -21.46
N GLU A 102 -18.76 -17.59 -20.45
CA GLU A 102 -19.81 -18.63 -20.59
C GLU A 102 -21.13 -18.01 -21.08
N ARG A 103 -21.58 -16.94 -20.46
CA ARG A 103 -22.83 -16.23 -20.80
C ARG A 103 -22.81 -15.67 -22.24
N ARG A 104 -21.65 -15.28 -22.76
CA ARG A 104 -21.50 -14.85 -24.16
C ARG A 104 -21.43 -16.01 -25.16
N GLY A 105 -21.29 -17.25 -24.68
CA GLY A 105 -21.16 -18.42 -25.53
C GLY A 105 -19.75 -18.72 -26.04
N ASP A 106 -18.71 -18.10 -25.43
CA ASP A 106 -17.31 -18.25 -25.85
C ASP A 106 -16.82 -19.72 -25.76
N TYR A 107 -17.47 -20.55 -24.94
CA TYR A 107 -17.16 -21.98 -24.78
C TYR A 107 -17.99 -22.91 -25.65
N LEU A 108 -18.75 -22.39 -26.61
CA LEU A 108 -19.48 -23.13 -27.66
C LEU A 108 -20.38 -24.24 -27.10
N GLY A 109 -20.98 -24.05 -25.92
CA GLY A 109 -21.86 -25.03 -25.27
C GLY A 109 -21.14 -26.15 -24.50
N GLY A 110 -19.81 -26.06 -24.37
CA GLY A 110 -19.02 -26.97 -23.53
C GLY A 110 -19.32 -26.82 -22.05
N THR A 111 -19.15 -27.88 -21.26
CA THR A 111 -19.26 -27.83 -19.80
C THR A 111 -18.08 -27.04 -19.22
N VAL A 112 -18.37 -25.93 -18.56
CA VAL A 112 -17.36 -25.08 -17.91
C VAL A 112 -17.10 -25.57 -16.49
N GLN A 113 -15.84 -25.83 -16.14
CA GLN A 113 -15.40 -26.41 -14.87
C GLN A 113 -14.22 -25.62 -14.28
N VAL A 114 -13.90 -25.84 -13.02
CA VAL A 114 -12.73 -25.23 -12.37
C VAL A 114 -11.45 -25.61 -13.13
N ILE A 115 -11.30 -26.90 -13.45
CA ILE A 115 -10.26 -27.40 -14.35
C ILE A 115 -10.95 -27.77 -15.69
N PRO A 116 -10.54 -27.21 -16.83
CA PRO A 116 -9.41 -26.29 -17.01
C PRO A 116 -9.75 -24.79 -16.96
N HIS A 117 -11.02 -24.38 -16.99
CA HIS A 117 -11.42 -23.02 -17.38
C HIS A 117 -10.99 -21.95 -16.37
N ILE A 118 -11.19 -22.18 -15.07
CA ILE A 118 -10.72 -21.27 -14.00
C ILE A 118 -9.18 -21.30 -13.92
N THR A 119 -8.58 -22.50 -13.95
CA THR A 119 -7.11 -22.61 -13.88
C THR A 119 -6.42 -21.99 -15.10
N ASP A 120 -7.00 -22.09 -16.29
CA ASP A 120 -6.47 -21.46 -17.51
C ASP A 120 -6.57 -19.93 -17.44
N GLU A 121 -7.66 -19.39 -16.91
CA GLU A 121 -7.80 -17.94 -16.70
C GLU A 121 -6.78 -17.42 -15.67
N ILE A 122 -6.54 -18.15 -14.57
CA ILE A 122 -5.50 -17.82 -13.59
C ILE A 122 -4.12 -17.80 -14.26
N LYS A 123 -3.76 -18.86 -14.99
CA LYS A 123 -2.46 -18.94 -15.69
C LYS A 123 -2.29 -17.82 -16.71
N ARG A 124 -3.35 -17.51 -17.48
CA ARG A 124 -3.36 -16.41 -18.45
C ARG A 124 -3.03 -15.08 -17.77
N ARG A 125 -3.68 -14.76 -16.64
CA ARG A 125 -3.43 -13.52 -15.88
C ARG A 125 -2.01 -13.48 -15.31
N ILE A 126 -1.51 -14.60 -14.79
CA ILE A 126 -0.11 -14.67 -14.31
C ILE A 126 0.87 -14.38 -15.46
N HIS A 127 0.67 -14.97 -16.62
CA HIS A 127 1.53 -14.70 -17.79
C HIS A 127 1.43 -13.26 -18.27
N GLU A 128 0.25 -12.66 -18.23
CA GLU A 128 0.03 -11.25 -18.60
C GLU A 128 0.76 -10.27 -17.68
N GLY A 129 0.67 -10.49 -16.35
CA GLY A 129 1.37 -9.66 -15.37
C GLY A 129 2.89 -9.86 -15.36
N ALA A 130 3.35 -11.02 -15.84
CA ALA A 130 4.78 -11.37 -15.92
C ALA A 130 5.44 -10.97 -17.25
N ALA A 131 4.67 -10.45 -18.22
CA ALA A 131 5.17 -10.19 -19.56
C ALA A 131 6.26 -9.10 -19.58
N GLY A 132 7.40 -9.41 -20.18
CA GLY A 132 8.53 -8.46 -20.31
C GLY A 132 9.53 -8.46 -19.15
N TYR A 133 9.32 -9.30 -18.13
CA TYR A 133 10.21 -9.43 -16.98
C TYR A 133 11.05 -10.71 -17.05
N ASP A 134 12.23 -10.66 -16.45
CA ASP A 134 13.13 -11.83 -16.32
C ASP A 134 12.58 -12.81 -15.30
N VAL A 135 12.10 -12.27 -14.16
CA VAL A 135 11.53 -13.05 -13.05
C VAL A 135 10.21 -12.43 -12.61
N ALA A 136 9.20 -13.28 -12.42
CA ALA A 136 7.94 -12.92 -11.79
C ALA A 136 7.79 -13.68 -10.46
N ILE A 137 7.63 -12.95 -9.37
CA ILE A 137 7.31 -13.52 -8.05
C ILE A 137 5.81 -13.44 -7.86
N VAL A 138 5.18 -14.59 -7.68
CA VAL A 138 3.73 -14.74 -7.57
C VAL A 138 3.39 -15.15 -6.15
N GLU A 139 2.84 -14.24 -5.38
CA GLU A 139 2.36 -14.51 -4.03
C GLU A 139 0.95 -15.06 -4.07
N ILE A 140 0.76 -16.25 -3.49
CA ILE A 140 -0.54 -16.87 -3.32
C ILE A 140 -1.11 -16.48 -1.96
N GLY A 141 -2.20 -15.74 -1.96
CA GLY A 141 -2.94 -15.37 -0.76
C GLY A 141 -3.57 -16.59 -0.08
N GLY A 142 -3.99 -16.40 1.17
CA GLY A 142 -4.54 -17.47 1.99
C GLY A 142 -3.50 -18.44 2.53
N THR A 143 -3.97 -19.58 3.01
CA THR A 143 -3.18 -20.63 3.66
C THR A 143 -3.31 -21.93 2.87
N VAL A 144 -2.21 -22.64 2.66
CA VAL A 144 -2.23 -23.97 2.04
C VAL A 144 -3.08 -24.91 2.91
N GLY A 145 -4.09 -25.53 2.30
CA GLY A 145 -5.10 -26.33 2.96
C GLY A 145 -6.49 -25.70 2.97
N ASP A 146 -6.57 -24.37 2.79
CA ASP A 146 -7.86 -23.67 2.69
C ASP A 146 -8.54 -23.94 1.32
N ILE A 147 -9.84 -24.14 1.34
CA ILE A 147 -10.64 -24.49 0.14
C ILE A 147 -10.52 -23.41 -0.93
N GLU A 148 -10.60 -22.16 -0.54
CA GLU A 148 -10.57 -21.00 -1.44
C GLU A 148 -9.26 -20.84 -2.20
N SER A 149 -8.14 -21.34 -1.66
CA SER A 149 -6.82 -21.27 -2.31
C SER A 149 -6.59 -22.38 -3.36
N LEU A 150 -7.40 -23.45 -3.34
CA LEU A 150 -7.17 -24.65 -4.19
C LEU A 150 -7.09 -24.36 -5.70
N PRO A 151 -7.94 -23.50 -6.31
CA PRO A 151 -7.82 -23.19 -7.74
C PRO A 151 -6.49 -22.54 -8.11
N PHE A 152 -5.95 -21.67 -7.24
CA PHE A 152 -4.64 -21.05 -7.44
C PHE A 152 -3.51 -22.08 -7.32
N LEU A 153 -3.55 -22.91 -6.28
CA LEU A 153 -2.56 -23.97 -6.06
C LEU A 153 -2.56 -24.98 -7.22
N GLU A 154 -3.72 -25.35 -7.73
CA GLU A 154 -3.84 -26.22 -8.92
C GLU A 154 -3.28 -25.54 -10.17
N ALA A 155 -3.54 -24.25 -10.37
CA ALA A 155 -3.01 -23.50 -11.52
C ALA A 155 -1.47 -23.47 -11.51
N ILE A 156 -0.84 -23.18 -10.36
CA ILE A 156 0.63 -23.14 -10.26
C ILE A 156 1.25 -24.55 -10.36
N ARG A 157 0.55 -25.59 -9.90
CA ARG A 157 0.96 -26.98 -10.12
C ARG A 157 1.00 -27.31 -11.62
N GLN A 158 -0.03 -26.89 -12.36
CA GLN A 158 -0.06 -27.06 -13.83
C GLN A 158 1.07 -26.26 -14.50
N MET A 159 1.35 -25.02 -14.06
CA MET A 159 2.46 -24.21 -14.58
C MET A 159 3.81 -24.91 -14.37
N ARG A 160 4.05 -25.53 -13.20
CA ARG A 160 5.27 -26.34 -12.97
C ARG A 160 5.39 -27.49 -13.97
N SER A 161 4.27 -28.18 -14.25
CA SER A 161 4.25 -29.28 -15.21
C SER A 161 4.51 -28.81 -16.65
N GLN A 162 3.98 -27.63 -17.02
CA GLN A 162 4.08 -27.07 -18.37
C GLN A 162 5.45 -26.41 -18.64
N LEU A 163 5.98 -25.69 -17.67
CA LEU A 163 7.20 -24.87 -17.84
C LEU A 163 8.48 -25.60 -17.39
N GLY A 164 8.35 -26.60 -16.51
CA GLY A 164 9.46 -27.35 -15.96
C GLY A 164 10.15 -26.66 -14.78
N ARG A 165 10.96 -27.45 -14.06
CA ARG A 165 11.65 -27.05 -12.82
C ARG A 165 12.66 -25.92 -13.00
N THR A 166 13.27 -25.80 -14.16
CA THR A 166 14.23 -24.74 -14.44
C THR A 166 13.60 -23.37 -14.72
N ASN A 167 12.27 -23.33 -14.86
CA ASN A 167 11.52 -22.10 -15.11
C ASN A 167 10.54 -21.75 -13.97
N THR A 168 10.41 -22.63 -12.98
CA THR A 168 9.50 -22.43 -11.84
C THR A 168 10.16 -22.86 -10.55
N LEU A 169 9.87 -22.14 -9.45
CA LEU A 169 10.34 -22.43 -8.11
C LEU A 169 9.20 -22.23 -7.12
N PHE A 170 9.06 -23.12 -6.12
CA PHE A 170 8.11 -23.00 -5.02
C PHE A 170 8.85 -22.64 -3.73
N ALA A 171 8.61 -21.45 -3.21
CA ALA A 171 9.02 -21.01 -1.88
C ALA A 171 7.81 -21.07 -0.94
N HIS A 172 7.93 -21.83 0.13
CA HIS A 172 6.83 -21.99 1.08
C HIS A 172 7.19 -21.40 2.43
N LEU A 173 6.38 -20.45 2.91
CA LEU A 173 6.49 -19.90 4.26
C LEU A 173 5.76 -20.78 5.26
N SER A 174 6.41 -21.08 6.39
CA SER A 174 5.81 -21.84 7.47
C SER A 174 6.20 -21.24 8.81
N TYR A 175 5.32 -21.36 9.79
CA TYR A 175 5.60 -20.96 11.17
C TYR A 175 6.27 -22.08 11.96
N VAL A 176 7.36 -21.76 12.60
CA VAL A 176 8.12 -22.66 13.49
C VAL A 176 8.07 -22.10 14.92
N PRO A 177 7.07 -22.48 15.72
CA PRO A 177 6.88 -21.91 17.05
C PRO A 177 7.89 -22.44 18.07
N TYR A 178 8.29 -21.56 18.97
CA TYR A 178 8.94 -21.94 20.23
C TYR A 178 7.88 -22.01 21.33
N ILE A 179 7.81 -23.15 22.02
CA ILE A 179 6.89 -23.34 23.14
C ILE A 179 7.63 -23.07 24.44
N ALA A 180 7.47 -21.88 24.99
CA ALA A 180 8.20 -21.43 26.19
C ALA A 180 8.04 -22.38 27.38
N ALA A 181 6.84 -22.91 27.61
CA ALA A 181 6.56 -23.85 28.70
C ALA A 181 7.29 -25.20 28.56
N ALA A 182 7.63 -25.61 27.32
CA ALA A 182 8.37 -26.84 27.02
C ALA A 182 9.86 -26.59 26.78
N GLY A 183 10.27 -25.34 26.61
CA GLY A 183 11.66 -24.97 26.31
C GLY A 183 12.17 -25.44 24.94
N GLU A 184 11.26 -25.69 23.97
CA GLU A 184 11.64 -26.31 22.71
C GLU A 184 10.96 -25.72 21.47
N ILE A 185 11.64 -25.84 20.33
CA ILE A 185 11.13 -25.49 19.01
C ILE A 185 10.28 -26.64 18.46
N LYS A 186 9.12 -26.35 17.90
CA LYS A 186 8.20 -27.33 17.32
C LYS A 186 8.21 -27.27 15.79
N THR A 187 8.73 -28.30 15.16
CA THR A 187 8.79 -28.44 13.69
C THR A 187 7.54 -29.11 13.09
N LYS A 188 6.64 -29.64 13.90
CA LYS A 188 5.41 -30.33 13.44
C LYS A 188 4.51 -29.47 12.57
N PRO A 189 4.22 -28.19 12.89
CA PRO A 189 3.38 -27.35 12.02
C PRO A 189 3.94 -27.24 10.58
N THR A 190 5.25 -27.07 10.45
CA THR A 190 5.94 -27.03 9.15
C THR A 190 5.82 -28.36 8.41
N GLN A 191 6.02 -29.49 9.09
CA GLN A 191 5.85 -30.81 8.48
C GLN A 191 4.43 -31.04 7.97
N HIS A 192 3.41 -30.57 8.71
CA HIS A 192 2.00 -30.72 8.32
C HIS A 192 1.65 -29.87 7.11
N THR A 193 2.03 -28.59 7.09
CA THR A 193 1.72 -27.72 5.94
C THR A 193 2.42 -28.18 4.65
N VAL A 194 3.66 -28.69 4.75
CA VAL A 194 4.35 -29.29 3.60
C VAL A 194 3.65 -30.57 3.14
N LYS A 195 3.13 -31.38 4.08
CA LYS A 195 2.33 -32.57 3.73
C LYS A 195 1.04 -32.17 2.96
N GLU A 196 0.38 -31.09 3.35
CA GLU A 196 -0.77 -30.56 2.60
C GLU A 196 -0.38 -30.14 1.18
N MET A 197 0.75 -29.41 1.01
CA MET A 197 1.28 -29.10 -0.32
C MET A 197 1.53 -30.35 -1.17
N LEU A 198 2.15 -31.36 -0.58
CA LEU A 198 2.43 -32.64 -1.26
C LEU A 198 1.15 -33.36 -1.69
N SER A 199 0.06 -33.28 -0.90
CA SER A 199 -1.23 -33.87 -1.24
C SER A 199 -1.87 -33.23 -2.49
N ILE A 200 -1.55 -31.96 -2.76
CA ILE A 200 -1.97 -31.21 -3.96
C ILE A 200 -1.00 -31.47 -5.14
N GLY A 201 0.13 -32.12 -4.91
CA GLY A 201 1.18 -32.36 -5.91
C GLY A 201 2.20 -31.23 -6.04
N LEU A 202 2.36 -30.42 -4.99
CA LEU A 202 3.34 -29.34 -4.90
C LEU A 202 4.46 -29.73 -3.93
N GLN A 203 5.70 -29.81 -4.42
CA GLN A 203 6.90 -29.99 -3.59
C GLN A 203 7.59 -28.63 -3.43
N PRO A 204 7.73 -28.08 -2.23
CA PRO A 204 8.51 -26.87 -2.02
C PRO A 204 9.98 -27.11 -2.38
N ASP A 205 10.57 -26.14 -3.07
CA ASP A 205 12.00 -26.10 -3.39
C ASP A 205 12.77 -25.37 -2.28
N ILE A 206 12.13 -24.37 -1.65
CA ILE A 206 12.66 -23.59 -0.53
C ILE A 206 11.60 -23.53 0.57
N LEU A 207 12.03 -23.73 1.83
CA LEU A 207 11.22 -23.47 3.00
C LEU A 207 11.74 -22.24 3.75
N ILE A 208 10.87 -21.26 3.95
CA ILE A 208 11.15 -20.07 4.75
C ILE A 208 10.47 -20.25 6.11
N CYS A 209 11.26 -20.43 7.14
CA CYS A 209 10.82 -20.70 8.50
C CYS A 209 10.67 -19.39 9.29
N ARG A 210 9.44 -18.93 9.46
CA ARG A 210 9.12 -17.75 10.27
C ARG A 210 9.18 -18.11 11.75
N MET A 211 9.96 -17.38 12.53
CA MET A 211 10.18 -17.64 13.96
C MET A 211 10.78 -16.43 14.68
N ASP A 212 10.69 -16.46 16.01
CA ASP A 212 11.18 -15.38 16.89
C ASP A 212 12.68 -15.48 17.24
N ARG A 213 13.37 -16.52 16.78
CA ARG A 213 14.77 -16.83 17.10
C ARG A 213 15.48 -17.58 15.97
N ILE A 214 16.80 -17.66 16.06
CA ILE A 214 17.62 -18.39 15.09
C ILE A 214 17.26 -19.89 15.11
N LEU A 215 17.06 -20.47 13.92
CA LEU A 215 16.78 -21.90 13.73
C LEU A 215 18.07 -22.72 13.98
N PRO A 216 18.11 -23.60 15.01
CA PRO A 216 19.24 -24.45 15.25
C PRO A 216 19.44 -25.47 14.11
N GLU A 217 20.69 -25.93 13.94
CA GLU A 217 21.03 -26.88 12.87
C GLU A 217 20.33 -28.23 12.98
N ASP A 218 20.10 -28.73 14.19
CA ASP A 218 19.42 -30.00 14.40
C ASP A 218 17.96 -29.94 13.95
N GLU A 219 17.26 -28.86 14.27
CA GLU A 219 15.90 -28.61 13.80
C GLU A 219 15.85 -28.37 12.29
N ARG A 220 16.84 -27.67 11.72
CA ARG A 220 17.02 -27.48 10.28
C ARG A 220 17.13 -28.83 9.57
N ARG A 221 18.02 -29.71 10.01
CA ARG A 221 18.19 -31.06 9.47
C ARG A 221 16.92 -31.91 9.59
N LYS A 222 16.23 -31.80 10.73
CA LYS A 222 14.95 -32.46 10.95
C LYS A 222 13.88 -31.98 9.98
N ILE A 223 13.72 -30.66 9.79
CA ILE A 223 12.78 -30.10 8.82
C ILE A 223 13.14 -30.59 7.41
N ALA A 224 14.39 -30.49 7.00
CA ALA A 224 14.89 -30.94 5.71
C ALA A 224 14.49 -32.39 5.41
N LEU A 225 14.74 -33.28 6.36
CA LEU A 225 14.43 -34.72 6.25
C LEU A 225 12.93 -34.96 6.09
N PHE A 226 12.09 -34.38 6.95
CA PHE A 226 10.65 -34.63 6.97
C PHE A 226 9.90 -33.94 5.83
N CYS A 227 10.43 -32.84 5.31
CA CYS A 227 9.83 -32.05 4.24
C CYS A 227 10.39 -32.37 2.85
N ASN A 228 11.39 -33.24 2.77
CA ASN A 228 12.11 -33.59 1.53
C ASN A 228 12.61 -32.34 0.78
N VAL A 229 13.28 -31.45 1.51
CA VAL A 229 13.90 -30.22 1.00
C VAL A 229 15.39 -30.25 1.37
N GLU A 230 16.26 -29.74 0.49
CA GLU A 230 17.68 -29.63 0.79
C GLU A 230 17.91 -28.78 2.06
N GLU A 231 18.83 -29.22 2.93
CA GLU A 231 19.10 -28.52 4.20
C GLU A 231 19.46 -27.05 4.00
N ARG A 232 20.25 -26.73 2.96
CA ARG A 232 20.62 -25.35 2.61
C ARG A 232 19.43 -24.50 2.17
N ALA A 233 18.35 -25.12 1.71
CA ALA A 233 17.13 -24.46 1.28
C ALA A 233 16.10 -24.26 2.41
N ILE A 234 16.47 -24.58 3.66
CA ILE A 234 15.72 -24.22 4.86
C ILE A 234 16.27 -22.89 5.38
N VAL A 235 15.54 -21.82 5.13
CA VAL A 235 15.94 -20.43 5.43
C VAL A 235 15.11 -19.88 6.58
N GLY A 236 15.75 -19.26 7.57
CA GLY A 236 15.06 -18.60 8.68
C GLY A 236 14.61 -17.19 8.31
N SER A 237 13.40 -16.83 8.70
CA SER A 237 12.87 -15.46 8.67
C SER A 237 12.54 -15.06 10.10
N TYR A 238 13.35 -14.19 10.68
CA TYR A 238 13.27 -13.81 12.09
C TYR A 238 12.57 -12.48 12.28
N ASP A 239 12.16 -12.18 13.53
CA ASP A 239 11.71 -10.86 13.91
C ASP A 239 12.84 -9.86 13.76
N VAL A 240 12.54 -8.72 13.16
CA VAL A 240 13.47 -7.62 12.91
C VAL A 240 12.81 -6.30 13.32
N ASP A 241 13.62 -5.31 13.67
CA ASP A 241 13.12 -3.98 14.05
C ASP A 241 12.55 -3.21 12.85
N SER A 242 13.09 -3.48 11.67
CA SER A 242 12.61 -2.92 10.41
C SER A 242 12.47 -3.97 9.32
N ILE A 243 11.35 -3.95 8.59
CA ILE A 243 11.11 -4.84 7.44
C ILE A 243 12.20 -4.70 6.36
N TYR A 244 12.90 -3.58 6.32
CA TYR A 244 14.00 -3.31 5.37
C TYR A 244 15.29 -4.07 5.70
N GLU A 245 15.38 -4.75 6.84
CA GLU A 245 16.46 -5.68 7.18
C GLU A 245 16.27 -7.07 6.54
N CYS A 246 15.02 -7.42 6.16
CA CYS A 246 14.70 -8.74 5.63
C CYS A 246 15.51 -9.13 4.37
N PRO A 247 15.75 -8.23 3.38
CA PRO A 247 16.56 -8.61 2.21
C PRO A 247 17.97 -9.07 2.59
N GLU A 248 18.66 -8.36 3.47
CA GLU A 248 20.00 -8.75 3.91
C GLU A 248 20.00 -10.04 4.73
N MET A 249 19.02 -10.20 5.63
CA MET A 249 18.83 -11.40 6.44
C MET A 249 18.65 -12.65 5.57
N LEU A 250 17.85 -12.59 4.53
CA LEU A 250 17.62 -13.72 3.61
C LEU A 250 18.83 -13.96 2.70
N HIS A 251 19.45 -12.90 2.19
CA HIS A 251 20.66 -12.98 1.36
C HIS A 251 21.81 -13.66 2.11
N ASN A 252 22.05 -13.29 3.36
CA ASN A 252 23.13 -13.87 4.18
C ASN A 252 22.97 -15.38 4.43
N GLN A 253 21.78 -15.93 4.22
CA GLN A 253 21.51 -17.37 4.28
C GLN A 253 21.55 -18.03 2.89
N GLY A 254 21.90 -17.29 1.83
CA GLY A 254 22.15 -17.81 0.48
C GLY A 254 20.89 -18.10 -0.35
N ILE A 255 19.71 -17.58 0.01
CA ILE A 255 18.46 -17.86 -0.69
C ILE A 255 18.52 -17.54 -2.18
N ASP A 256 19.11 -16.42 -2.54
CA ASP A 256 19.25 -15.94 -3.92
C ASP A 256 20.22 -16.81 -4.74
N THR A 257 21.24 -17.37 -4.12
CA THR A 257 22.16 -18.34 -4.77
C THR A 257 21.39 -19.61 -5.14
N ILE A 258 20.58 -20.14 -4.21
CA ILE A 258 19.74 -21.33 -4.45
C ILE A 258 18.75 -21.07 -5.58
N ILE A 259 18.09 -19.89 -5.57
CA ILE A 259 17.15 -19.49 -6.61
C ILE A 259 17.84 -19.42 -7.99
N CYS A 260 19.01 -18.75 -8.06
CA CYS A 260 19.75 -18.60 -9.31
C CYS A 260 20.24 -19.95 -9.86
N GLU A 261 20.71 -20.82 -9.00
CA GLU A 261 21.12 -22.18 -9.40
C GLU A 261 19.95 -22.98 -9.97
N GLN A 262 18.83 -23.04 -9.27
CA GLN A 262 17.66 -23.81 -9.68
C GLN A 262 17.02 -23.28 -10.96
N LEU A 263 16.87 -21.96 -11.08
CA LEU A 263 16.30 -21.32 -12.25
C LEU A 263 17.30 -21.12 -13.39
N GLN A 264 18.54 -21.55 -13.21
CA GLN A 264 19.64 -21.41 -14.18
C GLN A 264 19.86 -19.95 -14.62
N LEU A 265 19.83 -19.03 -13.65
CA LEU A 265 20.05 -17.61 -13.88
C LEU A 265 21.56 -17.31 -13.79
N ASN A 266 22.15 -16.90 -14.92
CA ASN A 266 23.55 -16.50 -14.95
C ASN A 266 23.67 -14.98 -14.78
N VAL A 267 23.73 -14.54 -13.53
CA VAL A 267 23.70 -13.14 -13.11
C VAL A 267 24.82 -12.82 -12.13
N LYS A 268 25.13 -11.54 -11.96
CA LYS A 268 26.13 -11.06 -11.00
C LYS A 268 25.72 -11.38 -9.55
N GLN A 269 26.66 -11.21 -8.62
CA GLN A 269 26.36 -11.25 -7.18
C GLN A 269 25.42 -10.09 -6.78
N ALA A 270 24.64 -10.31 -5.72
CA ALA A 270 23.76 -9.29 -5.19
C ALA A 270 24.54 -8.09 -4.63
N ASP A 271 24.10 -6.89 -4.94
CA ASP A 271 24.61 -5.65 -4.35
C ASP A 271 23.53 -4.99 -3.51
N LEU A 272 23.59 -5.21 -2.21
CA LEU A 272 22.66 -4.64 -1.24
C LEU A 272 23.20 -3.36 -0.56
N THR A 273 24.19 -2.69 -1.14
CA THR A 273 24.82 -1.50 -0.54
C THR A 273 23.79 -0.38 -0.29
N GLU A 274 22.84 -0.18 -1.19
CA GLU A 274 21.77 0.80 -1.01
C GLU A 274 20.87 0.44 0.18
N TRP A 275 20.46 -0.82 0.30
CA TRP A 275 19.64 -1.31 1.43
C TRP A 275 20.37 -1.21 2.76
N LYS A 276 21.66 -1.50 2.81
CA LYS A 276 22.48 -1.30 4.01
C LYS A 276 22.52 0.15 4.47
N LYS A 277 22.55 1.11 3.53
CA LYS A 277 22.45 2.54 3.87
C LYS A 277 21.09 2.91 4.45
N ILE A 278 20.00 2.37 3.89
CA ILE A 278 18.64 2.57 4.41
C ILE A 278 18.54 2.04 5.84
N VAL A 279 18.93 0.79 6.07
CA VAL A 279 18.92 0.17 7.41
C VAL A 279 19.78 0.95 8.40
N HIS A 280 20.99 1.36 7.98
CA HIS A 280 21.87 2.18 8.81
C HIS A 280 21.24 3.52 9.20
N ALA A 281 20.54 4.19 8.29
CA ALA A 281 19.86 5.45 8.58
C ALA A 281 18.70 5.27 9.56
N ILE A 282 17.96 4.16 9.46
CA ILE A 282 16.88 3.81 10.41
C ILE A 282 17.45 3.56 11.81
N GLN A 283 18.54 2.83 11.91
CA GLN A 283 19.16 2.43 13.19
C GLN A 283 19.95 3.57 13.86
N ASN A 284 20.34 4.61 13.11
CA ASN A 284 21.19 5.70 13.60
C ASN A 284 20.60 7.09 13.28
N PRO A 285 19.39 7.42 13.76
CA PRO A 285 18.80 8.75 13.57
C PRO A 285 19.57 9.79 14.39
N LYS A 286 19.64 11.04 13.89
CA LYS A 286 20.27 12.16 14.58
C LYS A 286 19.27 13.08 15.27
N HIS A 287 18.03 13.03 14.85
CA HIS A 287 16.95 13.88 15.31
C HIS A 287 15.73 13.04 15.70
N VAL A 288 14.81 13.62 16.43
CA VAL A 288 13.53 13.03 16.79
C VAL A 288 12.44 14.05 16.48
N ALA A 289 11.41 13.64 15.74
CA ALA A 289 10.20 14.43 15.49
C ALA A 289 8.97 13.66 15.99
N LYS A 290 8.11 14.33 16.76
CA LYS A 290 6.85 13.78 17.27
C LYS A 290 5.70 14.28 16.42
N ILE A 291 5.01 13.38 15.74
CA ILE A 291 3.89 13.70 14.85
C ILE A 291 2.60 13.13 15.41
N ALA A 292 1.59 14.00 15.61
CA ALA A 292 0.23 13.59 15.90
C ALA A 292 -0.49 13.23 14.60
N MET A 293 -0.87 11.98 14.42
CA MET A 293 -1.74 11.54 13.33
C MET A 293 -3.18 11.47 13.85
N VAL A 294 -4.00 12.46 13.47
CA VAL A 294 -5.38 12.60 13.95
C VAL A 294 -6.33 11.89 13.00
N GLY A 295 -6.77 10.71 13.36
CA GLY A 295 -7.61 9.84 12.53
C GLY A 295 -8.74 9.16 13.30
N LYS A 296 -9.39 8.19 12.65
CA LYS A 296 -10.49 7.42 13.26
C LYS A 296 -10.20 5.91 13.39
N TYR A 297 -9.10 5.43 12.88
CA TYR A 297 -8.69 4.01 12.88
C TYR A 297 -7.41 3.82 13.71
N VAL A 298 -7.37 4.43 14.87
CA VAL A 298 -6.15 4.51 15.71
C VAL A 298 -5.69 3.15 16.25
N ASP A 299 -6.63 2.20 16.44
CA ASP A 299 -6.35 0.84 16.91
C ASP A 299 -5.87 -0.09 15.77
N LEU A 300 -5.93 0.36 14.52
CA LEU A 300 -5.59 -0.40 13.30
C LEU A 300 -4.52 0.34 12.50
N THR A 301 -3.29 0.18 12.91
CA THR A 301 -2.13 0.83 12.28
C THR A 301 -1.96 0.45 10.80
N GLU A 302 -2.47 -0.72 10.38
CA GLU A 302 -2.45 -1.16 8.98
C GLU A 302 -3.39 -0.37 8.07
N SER A 303 -4.40 0.32 8.62
CA SER A 303 -5.28 1.22 7.85
C SER A 303 -4.56 2.48 7.33
N TYR A 304 -3.39 2.81 7.89
CA TYR A 304 -2.55 3.94 7.50
C TYR A 304 -1.13 3.48 7.13
N LYS A 305 -1.00 2.27 6.59
CA LYS A 305 0.30 1.62 6.36
C LYS A 305 1.20 2.44 5.45
N SER A 306 0.72 2.84 4.27
CA SER A 306 1.51 3.63 3.32
C SER A 306 1.90 4.98 3.90
N LEU A 307 1.02 5.62 4.66
CA LEU A 307 1.29 6.90 5.29
C LEU A 307 2.36 6.80 6.39
N THR A 308 2.26 5.76 7.23
CA THR A 308 3.26 5.46 8.25
C THR A 308 4.63 5.18 7.63
N GLU A 309 4.66 4.39 6.57
CA GLU A 309 5.91 4.11 5.85
C GLU A 309 6.45 5.37 5.16
N ALA A 310 5.61 6.22 4.56
CA ALA A 310 6.04 7.48 3.94
C ALA A 310 6.72 8.43 4.95
N LEU A 311 6.19 8.52 6.17
CA LEU A 311 6.82 9.28 7.26
C LEU A 311 8.16 8.66 7.68
N LYS A 312 8.26 7.32 7.78
CA LYS A 312 9.54 6.63 8.05
C LYS A 312 10.56 6.86 6.92
N HIS A 313 10.11 6.82 5.66
CA HIS A 313 11.00 7.13 4.52
C HIS A 313 11.54 8.56 4.61
N ALA A 314 10.68 9.52 4.95
CA ALA A 314 11.14 10.89 5.21
C ALA A 314 12.17 10.92 6.34
N GLY A 315 11.96 10.13 7.40
CA GLY A 315 12.92 9.96 8.50
C GLY A 315 14.29 9.47 8.03
N ILE A 316 14.34 8.48 7.11
CA ILE A 316 15.59 7.99 6.51
C ILE A 316 16.36 9.14 5.85
N HIS A 317 15.68 9.96 5.03
CA HIS A 317 16.31 11.02 4.25
C HIS A 317 16.60 12.29 5.05
N THR A 318 15.95 12.48 6.20
CA THR A 318 16.19 13.58 7.13
C THR A 318 17.01 13.18 8.36
N GLN A 319 17.42 11.92 8.45
CA GLN A 319 18.13 11.32 9.61
C GLN A 319 17.35 11.50 10.93
N THR A 320 16.03 11.33 10.86
CA THR A 320 15.09 11.58 11.95
C THR A 320 14.36 10.31 12.37
N ASP A 321 14.33 10.04 13.67
CA ASP A 321 13.36 9.10 14.24
C ASP A 321 12.00 9.79 14.28
N VAL A 322 11.08 9.37 13.43
CA VAL A 322 9.73 9.93 13.33
C VAL A 322 8.79 9.14 14.23
N GLN A 323 8.50 9.70 15.40
CA GLN A 323 7.60 9.11 16.39
C GLN A 323 6.16 9.51 16.08
N ILE A 324 5.35 8.55 15.62
CA ILE A 324 3.96 8.76 15.27
C ILE A 324 3.07 8.35 16.42
N THR A 325 2.23 9.29 16.89
CA THR A 325 1.17 9.00 17.86
C THR A 325 -0.17 9.11 17.16
N TYR A 326 -0.93 8.02 17.16
CA TYR A 326 -2.28 8.00 16.62
C TYR A 326 -3.25 8.56 17.64
N ILE A 327 -4.01 9.58 17.26
CA ILE A 327 -4.99 10.26 18.12
C ILE A 327 -6.37 10.09 17.51
N ASP A 328 -7.30 9.54 18.31
CA ASP A 328 -8.68 9.43 17.89
C ASP A 328 -9.33 10.82 17.82
N SER A 329 -9.83 11.16 16.64
CA SER A 329 -10.50 12.43 16.40
C SER A 329 -11.77 12.61 17.24
N GLU A 330 -12.46 11.52 17.64
CA GLU A 330 -13.62 11.60 18.54
C GLU A 330 -13.21 12.04 19.97
N ASN A 331 -11.98 11.71 20.40
CA ASN A 331 -11.46 12.21 21.69
C ASN A 331 -11.20 13.73 21.62
N ILE A 332 -10.62 14.23 20.50
CA ILE A 332 -10.47 15.67 20.29
C ILE A 332 -11.83 16.38 20.24
N GLU A 333 -12.83 15.75 19.67
CA GLU A 333 -14.18 16.30 19.62
C GLU A 333 -14.75 16.52 21.02
N LYS A 334 -14.53 15.57 21.95
CA LYS A 334 -15.02 15.61 23.34
C LYS A 334 -14.18 16.48 24.25
N ASP A 335 -12.86 16.29 24.21
CA ASP A 335 -11.93 16.82 25.23
C ASP A 335 -11.16 18.05 24.76
N GLY A 336 -11.30 18.41 23.46
CA GLY A 336 -10.58 19.50 22.84
C GLY A 336 -9.19 19.12 22.31
N ALA A 337 -8.59 20.02 21.53
CA ALA A 337 -7.33 19.79 20.82
C ALA A 337 -6.07 20.11 21.65
N GLY A 338 -6.20 20.40 22.95
CA GLY A 338 -5.07 20.81 23.81
C GLY A 338 -3.93 19.81 23.91
N CYS A 339 -4.20 18.51 23.74
CA CYS A 339 -3.19 17.45 23.71
C CYS A 339 -2.19 17.60 22.55
N LEU A 340 -2.54 18.33 21.50
CA LEU A 340 -1.68 18.53 20.33
C LEU A 340 -0.45 19.44 20.60
N LYS A 341 -0.43 20.15 21.72
CA LYS A 341 0.72 21.00 22.12
C LYS A 341 2.03 20.23 22.32
N GLU A 342 1.94 18.94 22.59
CA GLU A 342 3.12 18.09 22.88
C GLU A 342 3.80 17.57 21.61
N PHE A 343 3.24 17.89 20.43
CA PHE A 343 3.71 17.38 19.14
C PHE A 343 4.38 18.48 18.31
N ASP A 344 5.36 18.06 17.53
CA ASP A 344 6.12 18.93 16.66
C ASP A 344 5.37 19.23 15.34
N ALA A 345 4.39 18.39 14.98
CA ALA A 345 3.53 18.56 13.81
C ALA A 345 2.24 17.76 13.93
N VAL A 346 1.21 18.16 13.17
CA VAL A 346 -0.11 17.51 13.08
C VAL A 346 -0.35 17.04 11.66
N LEU A 347 -0.77 15.78 11.51
CA LEU A 347 -1.17 15.19 10.25
C LEU A 347 -2.63 14.68 10.34
N VAL A 348 -3.46 15.09 9.39
CA VAL A 348 -4.83 14.58 9.22
C VAL A 348 -4.86 13.74 7.95
N PRO A 349 -5.03 12.40 8.06
CA PRO A 349 -5.00 11.49 6.93
C PRO A 349 -6.30 11.51 6.11
N GLY A 350 -6.26 10.82 4.97
CA GLY A 350 -7.43 10.45 4.17
C GLY A 350 -8.43 9.58 4.94
N GLY A 351 -9.63 9.48 4.41
CA GLY A 351 -10.71 8.65 4.94
C GLY A 351 -12.06 9.05 4.36
N PHE A 352 -13.11 8.33 4.76
CA PHE A 352 -14.49 8.55 4.31
C PHE A 352 -15.44 8.58 5.51
N GLY A 353 -16.59 9.25 5.32
CA GLY A 353 -17.71 9.29 6.28
C GLY A 353 -17.55 10.30 7.41
N SER A 354 -18.64 10.58 8.09
CA SER A 354 -18.82 11.71 9.03
C SER A 354 -18.24 11.51 10.43
N ARG A 355 -17.82 10.29 10.82
CA ARG A 355 -17.34 10.02 12.18
C ARG A 355 -16.05 10.78 12.49
N GLY A 356 -16.03 11.54 13.60
CA GLY A 356 -14.87 12.29 14.09
C GLY A 356 -14.46 13.49 13.23
N VAL A 357 -15.35 13.99 12.36
CA VAL A 357 -15.07 15.12 11.47
C VAL A 357 -14.83 16.41 12.26
N GLU A 358 -15.67 16.72 13.25
CA GLU A 358 -15.53 17.94 14.05
C GLU A 358 -14.23 17.92 14.89
N GLY A 359 -13.80 16.75 15.36
CA GLY A 359 -12.51 16.63 16.03
C GLY A 359 -11.31 16.90 15.11
N LYS A 360 -11.37 16.47 13.85
CA LYS A 360 -10.36 16.79 12.84
C LYS A 360 -10.36 18.27 12.49
N ILE A 361 -11.53 18.91 12.39
CA ILE A 361 -11.66 20.35 12.17
C ILE A 361 -11.02 21.12 13.35
N LYS A 362 -11.30 20.71 14.59
CA LYS A 362 -10.65 21.29 15.78
C LYS A 362 -9.12 21.10 15.77
N ALA A 363 -8.64 19.97 15.28
CA ALA A 363 -7.19 19.72 15.16
C ALA A 363 -6.54 20.64 14.12
N ALA A 364 -7.16 20.81 12.96
CA ALA A 364 -6.70 21.73 11.91
C ALA A 364 -6.71 23.19 12.41
N GLN A 365 -7.78 23.61 13.10
CA GLN A 365 -7.89 24.94 13.74
C GLN A 365 -6.77 25.14 14.75
N PHE A 366 -6.58 24.17 15.63
CA PHE A 366 -5.54 24.26 16.67
C PHE A 366 -4.13 24.39 16.06
N ALA A 367 -3.82 23.60 15.03
CA ALA A 367 -2.55 23.69 14.33
C ALA A 367 -2.37 25.07 13.67
N ARG A 368 -3.40 25.59 12.98
CA ARG A 368 -3.37 26.91 12.34
C ARG A 368 -3.16 28.05 13.35
N GLU A 369 -3.89 28.05 14.46
CA GLU A 369 -3.86 29.13 15.43
C GLU A 369 -2.58 29.14 16.30
N ASN A 370 -1.96 27.97 16.49
CA ASN A 370 -0.76 27.83 17.32
C ASN A 370 0.54 27.73 16.50
N GLY A 371 0.49 27.85 15.17
CA GLY A 371 1.67 27.80 14.32
C GLY A 371 2.32 26.42 14.23
N ILE A 372 1.59 25.34 14.56
CA ILE A 372 2.09 23.96 14.48
C ILE A 372 2.03 23.49 13.03
N PRO A 373 3.12 22.96 12.46
CA PRO A 373 3.13 22.41 11.12
C PRO A 373 1.97 21.43 10.87
N TYR A 374 1.21 21.65 9.81
CA TYR A 374 0.02 20.87 9.45
C TYR A 374 0.15 20.25 8.07
N LEU A 375 -0.13 18.94 7.97
CA LEU A 375 -0.28 18.22 6.72
C LEU A 375 -1.67 17.59 6.66
N GLY A 376 -2.49 17.99 5.66
CA GLY A 376 -3.78 17.37 5.37
C GLY A 376 -3.73 16.59 4.07
N ILE A 377 -4.14 15.31 4.07
CA ILE A 377 -4.14 14.45 2.89
C ILE A 377 -5.58 14.04 2.56
N CYS A 378 -6.02 14.23 1.32
CA CYS A 378 -7.35 13.87 0.80
C CYS A 378 -8.46 14.47 1.70
N LEU A 379 -9.14 13.67 2.51
CA LEU A 379 -10.08 14.17 3.53
C LEU A 379 -9.44 15.23 4.42
N GLY A 380 -8.15 15.09 4.77
CA GLY A 380 -7.44 16.07 5.59
C GLY A 380 -7.32 17.45 4.94
N MET A 381 -7.25 17.53 3.61
CA MET A 381 -7.34 18.79 2.87
C MET A 381 -8.76 19.37 2.94
N GLN A 382 -9.77 18.55 2.74
CA GLN A 382 -11.17 18.96 2.81
C GLN A 382 -11.52 19.51 4.20
N ILE A 383 -11.04 18.85 5.26
CA ILE A 383 -11.16 19.29 6.65
C ILE A 383 -10.51 20.66 6.87
N ALA A 384 -9.28 20.86 6.37
CA ALA A 384 -8.58 22.13 6.48
C ALA A 384 -9.30 23.25 5.73
N LEU A 385 -9.88 22.95 4.56
CA LEU A 385 -10.69 23.90 3.80
C LEU A 385 -11.98 24.28 4.53
N ILE A 386 -12.70 23.31 5.10
CA ILE A 386 -13.92 23.55 5.90
C ILE A 386 -13.60 24.40 7.13
N GLU A 387 -12.51 24.08 7.82
CA GLU A 387 -12.03 24.86 8.97
C GLU A 387 -11.79 26.32 8.57
N TYR A 388 -11.00 26.53 7.50
CA TYR A 388 -10.67 27.86 7.00
C TYR A 388 -11.90 28.64 6.55
N ALA A 389 -12.81 27.98 5.86
CA ALA A 389 -14.09 28.56 5.41
C ALA A 389 -14.91 29.06 6.61
N ARG A 390 -15.05 28.25 7.66
CA ARG A 390 -15.83 28.61 8.86
C ARG A 390 -15.20 29.73 9.67
N HIS A 391 -13.91 29.63 9.98
CA HIS A 391 -13.27 30.45 11.00
C HIS A 391 -12.47 31.63 10.45
N VAL A 392 -12.12 31.62 9.15
CA VAL A 392 -11.33 32.71 8.54
C VAL A 392 -12.12 33.43 7.45
N ALA A 393 -12.79 32.68 6.55
CA ALA A 393 -13.55 33.28 5.45
C ALA A 393 -14.99 33.69 5.84
N GLY A 394 -15.44 33.41 7.08
CA GLY A 394 -16.74 33.82 7.60
C GLY A 394 -17.94 33.10 6.98
N LEU A 395 -17.72 31.89 6.44
CA LEU A 395 -18.76 31.02 5.89
C LEU A 395 -19.32 30.13 7.00
N GLU A 396 -20.18 30.70 7.84
CA GLU A 396 -20.77 29.98 8.98
C GLU A 396 -21.54 28.75 8.53
N GLY A 397 -21.26 27.59 9.14
CA GLY A 397 -21.87 26.32 8.79
C GLY A 397 -21.32 25.67 7.50
N ALA A 398 -20.21 26.18 6.95
CA ALA A 398 -19.55 25.54 5.80
C ALA A 398 -19.21 24.07 6.08
N ASN A 399 -19.47 23.19 5.11
CA ASN A 399 -19.27 21.75 5.27
C ASN A 399 -19.06 21.05 3.92
N SER A 400 -18.85 19.73 3.98
CA SER A 400 -18.92 18.83 2.84
C SER A 400 -20.34 18.27 2.70
N THR A 401 -20.81 18.07 1.46
CA THR A 401 -22.05 17.33 1.21
C THR A 401 -21.96 15.86 1.59
N GLU A 402 -20.75 15.33 1.80
CA GLU A 402 -20.54 13.99 2.39
C GLU A 402 -21.06 13.91 3.83
N PHE A 403 -20.94 14.99 4.60
CA PHE A 403 -21.25 15.01 6.03
C PHE A 403 -22.60 15.66 6.33
N ASP A 404 -22.98 16.68 5.55
CA ASP A 404 -24.23 17.40 5.68
C ASP A 404 -24.73 17.89 4.32
N LEU A 405 -25.71 17.18 3.77
CA LEU A 405 -26.38 17.52 2.51
C LEU A 405 -27.13 18.86 2.55
N LYS A 406 -27.38 19.41 3.76
CA LYS A 406 -28.11 20.66 3.96
C LYS A 406 -27.22 21.83 4.36
N SER A 407 -25.90 21.65 4.27
CA SER A 407 -24.95 22.73 4.59
C SER A 407 -25.30 24.02 3.80
N PRO A 408 -25.37 25.18 4.48
CA PRO A 408 -25.58 26.45 3.82
C PRO A 408 -24.46 26.85 2.86
N HIS A 409 -23.28 26.32 3.11
CA HIS A 409 -22.07 26.55 2.31
C HIS A 409 -21.37 25.22 2.02
N PRO A 410 -21.78 24.47 0.97
CA PRO A 410 -21.14 23.21 0.59
C PRO A 410 -19.80 23.50 -0.12
N VAL A 411 -18.78 23.84 0.69
CA VAL A 411 -17.43 24.18 0.18
C VAL A 411 -16.68 22.96 -0.39
N VAL A 412 -17.14 21.76 -0.03
CA VAL A 412 -16.72 20.48 -0.61
C VAL A 412 -17.99 19.75 -1.03
N ALA A 413 -18.03 19.24 -2.26
CA ALA A 413 -19.21 18.59 -2.83
C ALA A 413 -18.85 17.48 -3.82
N LEU A 414 -19.81 16.60 -4.11
CA LEU A 414 -19.74 15.76 -5.30
C LEU A 414 -19.74 16.66 -6.54
N ILE A 415 -18.96 16.26 -7.54
CA ILE A 415 -19.10 16.87 -8.87
C ILE A 415 -20.24 16.12 -9.57
N ASP A 416 -21.45 16.68 -9.45
CA ASP A 416 -22.66 16.08 -10.02
C ASP A 416 -22.88 16.49 -11.47
N GLU A 417 -22.22 17.56 -11.93
CA GLU A 417 -22.39 18.11 -13.25
C GLU A 417 -21.04 18.23 -13.97
N TRP A 418 -20.81 17.35 -14.92
CA TRP A 418 -19.71 17.47 -15.87
C TRP A 418 -20.21 18.17 -17.13
N GLN A 419 -19.64 19.31 -17.49
CA GLN A 419 -19.80 19.81 -18.85
C GLN A 419 -18.96 18.95 -19.79
N THR A 420 -19.63 18.20 -20.65
CA THR A 420 -19.01 17.44 -21.72
C THR A 420 -18.39 18.37 -22.78
N GLU A 421 -17.51 17.84 -23.64
CA GLU A 421 -16.80 18.63 -24.67
C GLU A 421 -17.73 19.40 -25.63
N ASP A 422 -18.98 19.00 -25.76
CA ASP A 422 -20.00 19.64 -26.60
C ASP A 422 -20.87 20.66 -25.85
N GLY A 423 -20.59 20.88 -24.54
CA GLY A 423 -21.34 21.84 -23.71
C GLY A 423 -22.61 21.29 -23.11
N SER A 424 -22.92 20.00 -23.26
CA SER A 424 -24.01 19.36 -22.53
C SER A 424 -23.60 19.06 -21.09
N VAL A 425 -24.58 19.18 -20.17
CA VAL A 425 -24.38 18.85 -18.74
C VAL A 425 -24.86 17.42 -18.52
N GLU A 426 -23.92 16.50 -18.20
CA GLU A 426 -24.29 15.19 -17.69
C GLU A 426 -24.53 15.27 -16.18
N THR A 427 -25.78 15.08 -15.76
CA THR A 427 -26.15 14.89 -14.35
C THR A 427 -25.94 13.44 -13.97
N ARG A 428 -25.18 13.19 -12.91
CA ARG A 428 -25.03 11.84 -12.32
C ARG A 428 -26.19 11.58 -11.37
N ASP A 429 -26.83 10.43 -11.52
CA ASP A 429 -27.89 9.95 -10.62
C ASP A 429 -27.27 9.53 -9.28
N GLU A 430 -27.87 9.93 -8.16
CA GLU A 430 -27.50 9.54 -6.78
C GLU A 430 -27.48 8.00 -6.58
N ASN A 431 -28.10 7.24 -7.48
CA ASN A 431 -28.14 5.78 -7.50
C ASN A 431 -27.11 5.13 -8.45
N ALA A 432 -26.22 5.91 -9.07
CA ALA A 432 -25.16 5.37 -9.90
C ALA A 432 -24.20 4.50 -9.05
N ASP A 433 -23.70 3.44 -9.68
CA ASP A 433 -22.78 2.48 -9.05
C ASP A 433 -21.65 3.19 -8.30
N LEU A 434 -21.63 3.03 -6.98
CA LEU A 434 -20.72 3.71 -6.06
C LEU A 434 -19.23 3.55 -6.43
N GLY A 435 -18.85 2.52 -7.17
CA GLY A 435 -17.49 2.31 -7.69
C GLY A 435 -17.14 3.22 -8.89
N GLY A 436 -18.12 3.67 -9.68
CA GLY A 436 -17.91 4.35 -10.97
C GLY A 436 -17.63 5.86 -10.91
N THR A 437 -17.71 6.50 -9.74
CA THR A 437 -17.62 7.96 -9.59
C THR A 437 -16.35 8.47 -8.93
N MET A 438 -15.42 7.59 -8.52
CA MET A 438 -14.16 7.99 -7.86
C MET A 438 -13.11 8.43 -8.88
N ARG A 439 -12.37 9.49 -8.53
CA ARG A 439 -11.07 9.77 -9.16
C ARG A 439 -10.05 8.79 -8.59
N LEU A 440 -9.51 7.96 -9.45
CA LEU A 440 -8.59 6.88 -9.11
C LEU A 440 -7.31 6.96 -9.94
N GLY A 441 -6.18 6.60 -9.32
CA GLY A 441 -4.90 6.48 -9.98
C GLY A 441 -4.16 7.80 -10.17
N ALA A 442 -3.07 7.73 -10.91
CA ALA A 442 -2.16 8.85 -11.09
C ALA A 442 -2.71 9.89 -12.07
N GLN A 443 -2.77 11.14 -11.63
CA GLN A 443 -3.25 12.27 -12.41
C GLN A 443 -2.26 13.43 -12.36
N GLU A 444 -2.27 14.26 -13.39
CA GLU A 444 -1.41 15.42 -13.51
C GLU A 444 -1.98 16.62 -12.75
N VAL A 445 -1.10 17.30 -12.02
CA VAL A 445 -1.42 18.49 -11.23
C VAL A 445 -0.49 19.63 -11.64
N ALA A 446 -1.09 20.74 -12.05
CA ALA A 446 -0.38 21.98 -12.35
C ALA A 446 -0.19 22.79 -11.07
N LEU A 447 1.06 23.05 -10.67
CA LEU A 447 1.43 23.82 -9.49
C LEU A 447 1.61 25.30 -9.81
N LYS A 448 1.11 26.18 -8.96
CA LYS A 448 1.26 27.62 -9.07
C LYS A 448 2.73 28.01 -8.87
N PRO A 449 3.38 28.70 -9.82
CA PRO A 449 4.76 29.16 -9.65
C PRO A 449 4.90 30.00 -8.38
N GLY A 450 5.93 29.69 -7.56
CA GLY A 450 6.21 30.39 -6.31
C GLY A 450 5.41 29.91 -5.10
N SER A 451 4.44 29.03 -5.27
CA SER A 451 3.71 28.37 -4.17
C SER A 451 4.64 27.50 -3.31
N LEU A 452 4.18 27.14 -2.11
CA LEU A 452 4.87 26.19 -1.25
C LEU A 452 4.95 24.81 -1.95
N ALA A 453 3.86 24.39 -2.61
CA ALA A 453 3.84 23.18 -3.42
C ALA A 453 4.96 23.16 -4.46
N ALA A 454 5.06 24.20 -5.31
CA ALA A 454 6.10 24.27 -6.34
C ALA A 454 7.51 24.28 -5.74
N LYS A 455 7.71 24.88 -4.57
CA LYS A 455 9.02 24.87 -3.87
C LYS A 455 9.34 23.47 -3.33
N ILE A 456 8.40 22.78 -2.72
CA ILE A 456 8.56 21.42 -2.18
C ILE A 456 8.93 20.44 -3.29
N TYR A 457 8.13 20.42 -4.35
CA TYR A 457 8.34 19.49 -5.47
C TYR A 457 9.52 19.88 -6.37
N GLY A 458 9.86 21.18 -6.41
CA GLY A 458 10.87 21.72 -7.32
C GLY A 458 10.44 21.63 -8.80
N ALA A 459 9.12 21.70 -9.06
CA ALA A 459 8.48 21.53 -10.37
C ALA A 459 7.18 22.35 -10.41
N THR A 460 6.69 22.61 -11.62
CA THR A 460 5.40 23.25 -11.86
C THR A 460 4.32 22.28 -12.34
N GLU A 461 4.71 21.05 -12.62
CA GLU A 461 3.82 19.94 -12.94
C GLU A 461 4.26 18.70 -12.15
N ILE A 462 3.30 18.00 -11.56
CA ILE A 462 3.53 16.75 -10.83
C ILE A 462 2.47 15.73 -11.21
N ARG A 463 2.74 14.48 -10.88
CA ARG A 463 1.80 13.38 -11.10
C ARG A 463 1.67 12.60 -9.81
N GLU A 464 0.45 12.54 -9.26
CA GLU A 464 0.15 11.91 -7.97
C GLU A 464 -1.09 11.04 -8.06
N ARG A 465 -1.21 10.04 -7.17
CA ARG A 465 -2.35 9.12 -7.15
C ARG A 465 -3.52 9.68 -6.36
N HIS A 466 -4.72 9.45 -6.85
CA HIS A 466 -5.98 9.90 -6.28
C HIS A 466 -6.85 8.72 -5.84
N ARG A 467 -7.66 8.95 -4.80
CA ARG A 467 -8.71 8.04 -4.33
C ARG A 467 -9.77 8.85 -3.58
N HIS A 468 -10.64 9.53 -4.29
CA HIS A 468 -11.70 10.34 -3.68
C HIS A 468 -12.87 10.61 -4.64
N ARG A 469 -14.02 11.03 -4.08
CA ARG A 469 -15.24 11.40 -4.82
C ARG A 469 -15.57 12.86 -4.69
N TYR A 470 -15.31 13.42 -3.49
CA TYR A 470 -15.64 14.79 -3.16
C TYR A 470 -14.50 15.71 -3.52
N GLU A 471 -14.84 16.89 -4.01
CA GLU A 471 -13.92 17.90 -4.50
C GLU A 471 -14.22 19.25 -3.86
N VAL A 472 -13.26 20.14 -3.88
CA VAL A 472 -13.47 21.55 -3.51
C VAL A 472 -14.47 22.18 -4.50
N ASN A 473 -15.50 22.80 -3.99
CA ASN A 473 -16.47 23.52 -4.81
C ASN A 473 -15.86 24.84 -5.30
N ASN A 474 -15.53 24.90 -6.58
CA ASN A 474 -14.88 26.06 -7.21
C ASN A 474 -15.66 27.38 -7.06
N HIS A 475 -16.96 27.32 -6.78
CA HIS A 475 -17.77 28.50 -6.50
C HIS A 475 -17.26 29.32 -5.31
N TYR A 476 -16.71 28.65 -4.30
CA TYR A 476 -16.20 29.29 -3.08
C TYR A 476 -14.72 29.70 -3.15
N VAL A 477 -13.97 29.25 -4.16
CA VAL A 477 -12.53 29.54 -4.28
C VAL A 477 -12.22 31.04 -4.26
N PRO A 478 -12.92 31.93 -5.00
CA PRO A 478 -12.63 33.35 -4.96
C PRO A 478 -12.77 33.98 -3.57
N GLN A 479 -13.75 33.53 -2.77
CA GLN A 479 -13.98 34.04 -1.41
C GLN A 479 -12.89 33.53 -0.44
N LEU A 480 -12.48 32.27 -0.60
CA LEU A 480 -11.39 31.67 0.21
C LEU A 480 -10.05 32.34 -0.10
N GLU A 481 -9.73 32.62 -1.37
CA GLU A 481 -8.52 33.37 -1.76
C GLU A 481 -8.56 34.81 -1.27
N ALA A 482 -9.72 35.48 -1.32
CA ALA A 482 -9.88 36.82 -0.75
C ALA A 482 -9.63 36.86 0.76
N ALA A 483 -9.92 35.78 1.49
CA ALA A 483 -9.61 35.60 2.90
C ALA A 483 -8.14 35.22 3.17
N GLY A 484 -7.31 35.02 2.11
CA GLY A 484 -5.87 34.75 2.22
C GLY A 484 -5.43 33.31 2.03
N LEU A 485 -6.35 32.38 1.72
CA LEU A 485 -5.96 31.01 1.34
C LEU A 485 -5.26 31.06 -0.03
N VAL A 486 -4.23 30.21 -0.19
CA VAL A 486 -3.57 30.08 -1.49
C VAL A 486 -3.90 28.71 -2.09
N ILE A 487 -4.43 28.72 -3.30
CA ILE A 487 -4.52 27.53 -4.12
C ILE A 487 -3.15 27.33 -4.77
N GLY A 488 -2.43 26.31 -4.28
CA GLY A 488 -1.06 26.02 -4.69
C GLY A 488 -0.97 25.11 -5.91
N GLY A 489 -2.01 24.34 -6.20
CA GLY A 489 -2.09 23.42 -7.34
C GLY A 489 -3.51 23.13 -7.77
N VAL A 490 -3.69 22.86 -9.05
CA VAL A 490 -4.99 22.50 -9.66
C VAL A 490 -4.79 21.34 -10.64
N SER A 491 -5.87 20.58 -10.90
CA SER A 491 -5.83 19.53 -11.93
C SER A 491 -5.50 20.13 -13.31
N SER A 492 -4.76 19.36 -14.11
CA SER A 492 -4.38 19.79 -15.48
C SER A 492 -5.54 19.75 -16.48
N GLY A 493 -6.73 19.23 -16.07
CA GLY A 493 -7.95 19.17 -16.88
C GLY A 493 -8.65 20.54 -17.04
N ARG A 494 -9.73 20.56 -17.83
CA ARG A 494 -10.53 21.78 -18.09
C ARG A 494 -11.15 22.37 -16.82
N GLU A 495 -11.50 21.55 -15.86
CA GLU A 495 -12.23 21.94 -14.64
C GLU A 495 -11.37 22.63 -13.58
N ARG A 496 -10.04 22.48 -13.66
CA ARG A 496 -9.08 23.09 -12.73
C ARG A 496 -9.49 22.87 -11.26
N LEU A 497 -9.73 21.63 -10.90
CA LEU A 497 -10.09 21.24 -9.53
C LEU A 497 -8.92 21.54 -8.59
N VAL A 498 -9.24 21.98 -7.38
CA VAL A 498 -8.24 22.32 -6.36
C VAL A 498 -7.55 21.07 -5.86
N GLU A 499 -6.23 21.00 -6.03
CA GLU A 499 -5.41 19.86 -5.66
C GLU A 499 -4.51 20.14 -4.44
N THR A 500 -4.12 21.39 -4.21
CA THR A 500 -3.38 21.77 -3.01
C THR A 500 -3.80 23.13 -2.47
N ILE A 501 -3.80 23.27 -1.15
CA ILE A 501 -4.04 24.52 -0.41
C ILE A 501 -2.90 24.80 0.55
N GLU A 502 -2.62 26.10 0.77
CA GLU A 502 -1.55 26.60 1.63
C GLU A 502 -2.00 27.87 2.37
N ILE A 503 -1.47 28.08 3.58
CA ILE A 503 -1.64 29.32 4.36
C ILE A 503 -0.30 30.06 4.42
N PRO A 504 -0.08 31.16 3.68
CA PRO A 504 1.23 31.79 3.52
C PRO A 504 1.83 32.36 4.80
N ASN A 505 0.99 32.83 5.72
CA ASN A 505 1.42 33.45 6.99
C ASN A 505 1.61 32.44 8.14
N HIS A 506 1.44 31.14 7.85
CA HIS A 506 1.70 30.06 8.77
C HIS A 506 3.12 29.52 8.57
N PRO A 507 3.84 29.09 9.62
CA PRO A 507 5.19 28.54 9.49
C PRO A 507 5.26 27.38 8.46
N TRP A 508 4.29 26.47 8.48
CA TRP A 508 4.12 25.43 7.48
C TRP A 508 2.70 24.85 7.55
N PHE A 509 1.83 25.21 6.62
CA PHE A 509 0.48 24.69 6.50
C PHE A 509 0.25 24.28 5.05
N PHE A 510 0.10 23.00 4.84
CA PHE A 510 -0.07 22.41 3.51
C PHE A 510 -1.11 21.30 3.54
N ALA A 511 -1.93 21.25 2.51
CA ALA A 511 -2.81 20.12 2.33
C ALA A 511 -3.01 19.80 0.83
N CYS A 512 -3.23 18.51 0.53
CA CYS A 512 -3.39 18.01 -0.84
C CYS A 512 -4.57 17.05 -0.96
N GLN A 513 -5.22 17.03 -2.14
CA GLN A 513 -6.34 16.14 -2.43
C GLN A 513 -5.87 14.73 -2.81
N PHE A 514 -4.70 14.61 -3.39
CA PHE A 514 -4.07 13.34 -3.77
C PHE A 514 -3.40 12.64 -2.58
N HIS A 515 -2.94 11.41 -2.81
CA HIS A 515 -2.31 10.52 -1.84
C HIS A 515 -0.82 10.33 -2.14
N PRO A 516 0.06 11.24 -1.67
CA PRO A 516 1.51 11.17 -1.94
C PRO A 516 2.18 9.97 -1.27
N GLU A 517 1.54 9.39 -0.24
CA GLU A 517 2.04 8.20 0.47
C GLU A 517 2.16 6.97 -0.42
N PHE A 518 1.33 6.85 -1.46
CA PHE A 518 1.35 5.70 -2.36
C PHE A 518 2.59 5.66 -3.27
N THR A 519 3.27 6.77 -3.47
CA THR A 519 4.47 6.85 -4.32
C THR A 519 5.76 6.93 -3.53
N SER A 520 5.67 6.98 -2.19
CA SER A 520 6.84 7.01 -1.30
C SER A 520 7.54 5.66 -1.22
N ASN A 521 8.88 5.66 -1.27
CA ASN A 521 9.69 4.46 -1.06
C ASN A 521 10.98 4.78 -0.29
N PRO A 522 11.62 3.79 0.35
CA PRO A 522 12.78 4.03 1.22
C PRO A 522 14.02 4.54 0.47
N ARG A 523 14.16 4.23 -0.83
CA ARG A 523 15.32 4.60 -1.63
C ARG A 523 15.35 6.08 -1.99
N ARG A 524 14.19 6.68 -2.27
CA ARG A 524 14.07 8.07 -2.80
C ARG A 524 13.28 8.99 -1.87
N GLY A 525 12.58 8.43 -0.88
CA GLY A 525 11.63 9.18 -0.06
C GLY A 525 10.46 9.75 -0.86
N HIS A 526 9.85 10.78 -0.32
CA HIS A 526 8.88 11.63 -1.02
C HIS A 526 9.07 13.07 -0.53
N LYS A 527 9.23 14.00 -1.46
CA LYS A 527 9.59 15.40 -1.18
C LYS A 527 8.65 16.08 -0.19
N LEU A 528 7.34 15.81 -0.27
CA LEU A 528 6.35 16.40 0.61
C LEU A 528 6.53 15.94 2.06
N PHE A 529 6.72 14.64 2.29
CA PHE A 529 6.93 14.12 3.65
C PHE A 529 8.27 14.55 4.23
N GLU A 530 9.32 14.66 3.42
CA GLU A 530 10.60 15.22 3.87
C GLU A 530 10.46 16.69 4.28
N ALA A 531 9.73 17.50 3.51
CA ALA A 531 9.46 18.88 3.84
C ALA A 531 8.65 19.02 5.13
N PHE A 532 7.67 18.14 5.34
CA PHE A 532 6.86 18.11 6.55
C PHE A 532 7.68 17.73 7.78
N VAL A 533 8.53 16.71 7.72
CA VAL A 533 9.43 16.33 8.83
C VAL A 533 10.44 17.44 9.12
N LYS A 534 10.99 18.10 8.10
CA LYS A 534 11.86 19.27 8.28
C LYS A 534 11.14 20.43 8.98
N ALA A 535 9.87 20.67 8.64
CA ALA A 535 9.05 21.69 9.30
C ALA A 535 8.78 21.34 10.77
N ALA A 536 8.50 20.07 11.08
CA ALA A 536 8.35 19.59 12.45
C ALA A 536 9.62 19.82 13.28
N LEU A 537 10.80 19.52 12.73
CA LEU A 537 12.08 19.77 13.39
C LEU A 537 12.36 21.27 13.61
N ALA A 538 11.95 22.12 12.67
CA ALA A 538 12.10 23.58 12.81
C ALA A 538 11.15 24.18 13.87
N HIS A 539 9.95 23.62 14.02
CA HIS A 539 8.98 24.04 15.04
C HIS A 539 9.48 23.73 16.46
N LYS A 540 10.20 22.64 16.64
CA LYS A 540 10.77 22.21 17.93
C LYS A 540 11.88 23.14 18.44
N GLN A 541 12.56 23.91 17.58
CA GLN A 541 13.64 24.83 17.93
C GLN A 541 13.11 26.20 18.40
#